data_c9e30023c1e2e5d7c0d06b18648a5a9c
#
_entry.id   c9e30023c1e2e5d7c0d06b18648a5a9c
#
_cell.length_a   1.000
_cell.length_b   1.000
_cell.length_c   1.000
_cell.angle_alpha   90.00
_cell.angle_beta   90.00
_cell.angle_gamma   90.00
#
_symmetry.space_group_name_H-M   'P 1'
#
loop_
_entity.id
_entity.type
_entity.pdbx_description
1 polymer ?
#
loop_
_entity_poly.entity_id
_entity_poly.type
_entity_poly.pdbx_seq_one_letter_code
_entity_poly.pdbx_strand_id
1 'polypeptide(L)'
;MLRRIVTRTTMAIAGATLMCATTAQADDVKLPSAMAFTAYDTGSSGFNIAVAVGKMMQEKYKSSVRVLPAGNDVARLAPLRAKRAVVSAMGTGSYFAQEGVFEFGAKEWGPQPIQLMLSTIDCNGLSVGIARDTGVKEVKDFKGKRLGFVVGSPALNQNALAVIAFAGLTKNDVKIVEFSSYGAMWKGIINNDVDGAFASTISGQAKEAETSPRGLVWPPMPKEDKAGWERVQKVGPFFKPHSVTCGAGIEKDKPIQMGTYPYPVFVTYGTEPAESIYAITKAMIDGYEQYKDGAPGAVGLELKRQAMQWVIPFHPGAVKAFKEAGHWTDADQTYNDALIKRQGVLAAAWTAYTKTNPADDKFADGWSAARKAALVQAKLPDAFD
;
A
#
# COMPACT_ATOMS: atom_id res chain seq x y z
N MET A 1 -67.86 -27.04 -69.86
CA MET A 1 -66.63 -27.66 -69.34
C MET A 1 -65.88 -26.61 -68.47
N LEU A 2 -66.10 -26.68 -67.14
CA LEU A 2 -65.44 -25.75 -66.17
C LEU A 2 -64.31 -26.48 -65.48
N ARG A 3 -63.05 -25.97 -65.64
CA ARG A 3 -61.89 -26.41 -64.87
C ARG A 3 -61.79 -25.57 -63.61
N ARG A 4 -61.89 -26.21 -62.47
CA ARG A 4 -61.62 -25.60 -61.13
C ARG A 4 -60.09 -25.58 -60.94
N ILE A 5 -59.57 -24.41 -60.63
CA ILE A 5 -58.19 -24.18 -60.19
C ILE A 5 -58.23 -24.21 -58.70
N VAL A 6 -57.46 -25.14 -58.05
CA VAL A 6 -57.25 -25.21 -56.60
C VAL A 6 -55.97 -24.50 -56.29
N THR A 7 -56.07 -23.37 -55.61
CA THR A 7 -54.93 -22.62 -55.08
C THR A 7 -54.54 -23.21 -53.71
N ARG A 8 -53.33 -23.74 -53.64
CA ARG A 8 -52.73 -24.17 -52.35
C ARG A 8 -52.05 -22.98 -51.69
N THR A 9 -52.54 -22.55 -50.56
CA THR A 9 -51.92 -21.53 -49.70
C THR A 9 -50.92 -22.20 -48.77
N THR A 10 -49.63 -21.91 -48.93
CA THR A 10 -48.54 -22.37 -48.08
C THR A 10 -48.40 -21.40 -46.91
N MET A 11 -48.71 -21.83 -45.70
CA MET A 11 -48.54 -21.06 -44.48
C MET A 11 -47.09 -21.23 -44.01
N ALA A 12 -46.29 -20.17 -44.09
CA ALA A 12 -44.94 -20.12 -43.52
C ALA A 12 -45.03 -19.79 -42.02
N ILE A 13 -44.68 -20.74 -41.19
CA ILE A 13 -44.52 -20.53 -39.74
C ILE A 13 -43.15 -19.91 -39.49
N ALA A 14 -43.09 -18.63 -39.19
CA ALA A 14 -41.87 -17.95 -38.73
C ALA A 14 -41.68 -18.30 -37.23
N GLY A 15 -40.73 -19.19 -36.96
CA GLY A 15 -40.28 -19.48 -35.59
C GLY A 15 -39.46 -18.31 -35.03
N ALA A 16 -40.05 -17.54 -34.13
CA ALA A 16 -39.32 -16.56 -33.31
C ALA A 16 -38.54 -17.28 -32.24
N THR A 17 -37.24 -17.43 -32.44
CA THR A 17 -36.31 -17.90 -31.40
C THR A 17 -36.15 -16.77 -30.35
N LEU A 18 -36.81 -16.88 -29.23
CA LEU A 18 -36.60 -16.02 -28.09
C LEU A 18 -35.21 -16.34 -27.50
N MET A 19 -34.20 -15.52 -27.80
CA MET A 19 -32.94 -15.53 -27.04
C MET A 19 -33.24 -15.00 -25.64
N CYS A 20 -33.40 -15.90 -24.68
CA CYS A 20 -33.28 -15.56 -23.26
C CYS A 20 -31.84 -15.10 -23.01
N ALA A 21 -31.60 -13.81 -23.03
CA ALA A 21 -30.44 -13.23 -22.40
C ALA A 21 -30.56 -13.51 -20.89
N THR A 22 -29.89 -14.56 -20.43
CA THR A 22 -29.65 -14.73 -19.00
C THR A 22 -28.78 -13.54 -18.58
N THR A 23 -29.40 -12.52 -18.01
CA THR A 23 -28.68 -11.55 -17.17
C THR A 23 -28.04 -12.37 -16.07
N ALA A 24 -26.72 -12.55 -16.17
CA ALA A 24 -25.93 -13.05 -15.04
C ALA A 24 -26.19 -12.06 -13.91
N GLN A 25 -27.04 -12.44 -12.98
CA GLN A 25 -27.24 -11.70 -11.74
C GLN A 25 -25.90 -11.80 -11.01
N ALA A 26 -25.19 -10.69 -10.94
CA ALA A 26 -23.98 -10.63 -10.11
C ALA A 26 -24.41 -11.07 -8.72
N ASP A 27 -23.86 -12.19 -8.24
CA ASP A 27 -24.11 -12.68 -6.90
C ASP A 27 -23.85 -11.53 -5.93
N ASP A 28 -24.88 -11.14 -5.16
CA ASP A 28 -24.78 -10.08 -4.18
C ASP A 28 -23.68 -10.46 -3.18
N VAL A 29 -22.58 -9.69 -3.20
CA VAL A 29 -21.44 -9.91 -2.31
C VAL A 29 -21.91 -9.81 -0.86
N LYS A 30 -21.80 -10.90 -0.12
CA LYS A 30 -22.18 -10.94 1.29
C LYS A 30 -20.97 -10.66 2.17
N LEU A 31 -20.95 -9.48 2.80
CA LEU A 31 -19.95 -9.10 3.79
C LEU A 31 -20.39 -9.49 5.22
N PRO A 32 -19.44 -9.67 6.16
CA PRO A 32 -19.76 -9.72 7.59
C PRO A 32 -20.51 -8.45 8.02
N SER A 33 -21.42 -8.55 8.99
CA SER A 33 -22.18 -7.39 9.49
C SER A 33 -21.28 -6.30 10.10
N ALA A 34 -20.11 -6.71 10.63
CA ALA A 34 -19.10 -5.81 11.17
C ALA A 34 -17.69 -6.36 10.93
N MET A 35 -16.74 -5.47 10.67
CA MET A 35 -15.32 -5.82 10.56
C MET A 35 -14.44 -4.65 11.02
N ALA A 36 -13.17 -4.94 11.34
CA ALA A 36 -12.19 -3.93 11.68
C ALA A 36 -11.10 -3.84 10.61
N PHE A 37 -10.75 -2.61 10.25
CA PHE A 37 -9.56 -2.27 9.47
C PHE A 37 -8.55 -1.56 10.35
N THR A 38 -7.28 -1.57 10.00
CA THR A 38 -6.26 -0.74 10.65
C THR A 38 -5.64 0.23 9.65
N ALA A 39 -5.20 1.38 10.14
CA ALA A 39 -4.48 2.40 9.37
C ALA A 39 -3.52 3.17 10.29
N TYR A 40 -2.74 4.10 9.76
CA TYR A 40 -2.01 5.06 10.59
C TYR A 40 -2.96 6.00 11.35
N ASP A 41 -2.40 6.89 12.17
CA ASP A 41 -3.14 7.87 12.97
C ASP A 41 -4.24 8.57 12.17
N THR A 42 -5.30 8.97 12.87
CA THR A 42 -6.41 9.73 12.32
C THR A 42 -5.90 10.93 11.51
N GLY A 43 -6.45 11.11 10.31
CA GLY A 43 -6.04 12.16 9.37
C GLY A 43 -4.94 11.75 8.40
N SER A 44 -4.23 10.62 8.61
CA SER A 44 -3.34 10.09 7.57
C SER A 44 -4.12 9.72 6.31
N SER A 45 -3.48 9.81 5.13
CA SER A 45 -4.18 9.49 3.87
C SER A 45 -4.74 8.07 3.85
N GLY A 46 -3.99 7.09 4.35
CA GLY A 46 -4.48 5.70 4.46
C GLY A 46 -5.69 5.55 5.38
N PHE A 47 -5.72 6.29 6.51
CA PHE A 47 -6.86 6.31 7.42
C PHE A 47 -8.10 6.90 6.75
N ASN A 48 -7.95 8.06 6.11
CA ASN A 48 -9.07 8.75 5.46
C ASN A 48 -9.66 7.92 4.30
N ILE A 49 -8.82 7.27 3.49
CA ILE A 49 -9.28 6.38 2.41
C ILE A 49 -9.98 5.14 2.99
N ALA A 50 -9.44 4.54 4.05
CA ALA A 50 -10.08 3.39 4.70
C ALA A 50 -11.47 3.76 5.29
N VAL A 51 -11.63 4.98 5.83
CA VAL A 51 -12.93 5.51 6.29
C VAL A 51 -13.90 5.69 5.14
N ALA A 52 -13.46 6.24 4.00
CA ALA A 52 -14.31 6.40 2.80
C ALA A 52 -14.80 5.04 2.27
N VAL A 53 -13.91 4.04 2.18
CA VAL A 53 -14.26 2.66 1.82
C VAL A 53 -15.24 2.07 2.84
N GLY A 54 -14.98 2.25 4.13
CA GLY A 54 -15.86 1.74 5.20
C GLY A 54 -17.27 2.35 5.16
N LYS A 55 -17.37 3.65 4.84
CA LYS A 55 -18.67 4.32 4.65
C LYS A 55 -19.45 3.69 3.49
N MET A 56 -18.82 3.46 2.36
CA MET A 56 -19.44 2.78 1.20
C MET A 56 -19.91 1.37 1.59
N MET A 57 -19.10 0.60 2.31
CA MET A 57 -19.48 -0.74 2.75
C MET A 57 -20.71 -0.72 3.67
N GLN A 58 -20.80 0.27 4.56
CA GLN A 58 -21.97 0.45 5.42
C GLN A 58 -23.23 0.82 4.62
N GLU A 59 -23.09 1.73 3.65
CA GLU A 59 -24.24 2.24 2.87
C GLU A 59 -24.75 1.19 1.88
N LYS A 60 -23.86 0.54 1.13
CA LYS A 60 -24.21 -0.39 0.07
C LYS A 60 -24.47 -1.82 0.57
N TYR A 61 -23.61 -2.33 1.47
CA TYR A 61 -23.64 -3.73 1.90
C TYR A 61 -24.10 -3.93 3.34
N LYS A 62 -24.48 -2.86 4.05
CA LYS A 62 -24.88 -2.88 5.46
C LYS A 62 -23.82 -3.49 6.40
N SER A 63 -22.56 -3.40 6.00
CA SER A 63 -21.39 -3.90 6.74
C SER A 63 -20.69 -2.74 7.45
N SER A 64 -20.70 -2.75 8.77
CA SER A 64 -20.04 -1.72 9.58
C SER A 64 -18.51 -1.95 9.60
N VAL A 65 -17.73 -0.96 9.16
CA VAL A 65 -16.27 -1.01 9.19
C VAL A 65 -15.74 -0.03 10.22
N ARG A 66 -15.10 -0.57 11.27
CA ARG A 66 -14.38 0.24 12.25
C ARG A 66 -12.92 0.37 11.82
N VAL A 67 -12.45 1.58 11.50
CA VAL A 67 -11.04 1.85 11.23
C VAL A 67 -10.32 2.16 12.54
N LEU A 68 -9.35 1.32 12.90
CA LEU A 68 -8.53 1.43 14.11
C LEU A 68 -7.26 2.22 13.76
N PRO A 69 -7.07 3.42 14.30
CA PRO A 69 -5.83 4.17 14.11
C PRO A 69 -4.67 3.53 14.88
N ALA A 70 -3.46 3.61 14.32
CA ALA A 70 -2.24 3.12 14.94
C ALA A 70 -1.07 4.07 14.65
N GLY A 71 -0.25 4.35 15.67
CA GLY A 71 0.84 5.32 15.59
C GLY A 71 2.04 4.87 14.77
N ASN A 72 2.22 3.54 14.56
CA ASN A 72 3.37 2.96 13.88
C ASN A 72 3.03 1.67 13.14
N ASP A 73 3.99 1.09 12.40
CA ASP A 73 3.77 -0.10 11.56
C ASP A 73 3.50 -1.36 12.39
N VAL A 74 4.21 -1.54 13.50
CA VAL A 74 4.05 -2.69 14.42
C VAL A 74 2.65 -2.67 15.03
N ALA A 75 2.23 -1.53 15.58
CA ALA A 75 0.91 -1.36 16.18
C ALA A 75 -0.22 -1.55 15.16
N ARG A 76 0.00 -1.18 13.89
CA ARG A 76 -0.97 -1.34 12.80
C ARG A 76 -1.12 -2.80 12.36
N LEU A 77 -0.05 -3.57 12.38
CA LEU A 77 -0.07 -4.96 11.95
C LEU A 77 -0.50 -5.93 13.08
N ALA A 78 -0.24 -5.59 14.33
CA ALA A 78 -0.56 -6.46 15.47
C ALA A 78 -2.04 -6.90 15.55
N PRO A 79 -3.06 -6.04 15.29
CA PRO A 79 -4.46 -6.49 15.27
C PRO A 79 -4.78 -7.50 14.16
N LEU A 80 -4.15 -7.39 12.98
CA LEU A 80 -4.30 -8.39 11.92
C LEU A 80 -3.73 -9.73 12.35
N ARG A 81 -2.50 -9.74 12.87
CA ARG A 81 -1.84 -10.94 13.39
C ARG A 81 -2.69 -11.62 14.48
N ALA A 82 -3.34 -10.84 15.32
CA ALA A 82 -4.23 -11.31 16.38
C ALA A 82 -5.65 -11.63 15.90
N LYS A 83 -5.94 -11.57 14.59
CA LYS A 83 -7.27 -11.78 13.98
C LYS A 83 -8.37 -10.87 14.55
N ARG A 84 -7.97 -9.67 15.04
CA ARG A 84 -8.89 -8.62 15.54
C ARG A 84 -9.21 -7.57 14.48
N ALA A 85 -8.50 -7.59 13.37
CA ALA A 85 -8.77 -6.83 12.16
C ALA A 85 -8.50 -7.72 10.95
N VAL A 86 -9.21 -7.49 9.85
CA VAL A 86 -9.10 -8.31 8.63
C VAL A 86 -8.31 -7.62 7.53
N VAL A 87 -8.27 -6.29 7.51
CA VAL A 87 -7.59 -5.48 6.50
C VAL A 87 -6.75 -4.41 7.17
N SER A 88 -5.61 -4.09 6.57
CA SER A 88 -4.82 -2.91 6.94
C SER A 88 -4.54 -2.04 5.72
N ALA A 89 -4.75 -0.73 5.86
CA ALA A 89 -4.24 0.26 4.93
C ALA A 89 -2.76 0.51 5.27
N MET A 90 -1.86 -0.13 4.54
CA MET A 90 -0.40 -0.07 4.76
C MET A 90 0.33 0.62 3.59
N GLY A 91 1.63 0.62 3.66
CA GLY A 91 2.58 0.97 2.62
C GLY A 91 3.72 -0.05 2.64
N THR A 92 4.95 0.43 2.52
CA THR A 92 6.17 -0.40 2.50
C THR A 92 6.41 -1.20 3.78
N GLY A 93 5.77 -0.83 4.90
CA GLY A 93 5.76 -1.65 6.11
C GLY A 93 5.23 -3.08 5.88
N SER A 94 4.33 -3.26 4.92
CA SER A 94 3.86 -4.60 4.51
C SER A 94 4.97 -5.42 3.87
N TYR A 95 5.83 -4.80 3.06
CA TYR A 95 7.00 -5.44 2.48
C TYR A 95 8.03 -5.80 3.54
N PHE A 96 8.35 -4.88 4.44
CA PHE A 96 9.29 -5.16 5.53
C PHE A 96 8.79 -6.27 6.45
N ALA A 97 7.49 -6.32 6.71
CA ALA A 97 6.88 -7.39 7.46
C ALA A 97 6.96 -8.75 6.72
N GLN A 98 6.69 -8.78 5.40
CA GLN A 98 6.88 -9.98 4.58
C GLN A 98 8.32 -10.48 4.66
N GLU A 99 9.29 -9.57 4.55
CA GLU A 99 10.70 -9.91 4.54
C GLU A 99 11.25 -10.28 5.92
N GLY A 100 10.54 -9.93 7.01
CA GLY A 100 11.02 -10.10 8.37
C GLY A 100 12.28 -9.28 8.65
N VAL A 101 12.30 -8.03 8.23
CA VAL A 101 13.44 -7.12 8.41
C VAL A 101 13.08 -5.95 9.32
N PHE A 102 14.10 -5.24 9.81
CA PHE A 102 13.97 -4.16 10.78
C PHE A 102 13.20 -4.64 12.02
N GLU A 103 12.20 -3.91 12.50
CA GLU A 103 11.39 -4.29 13.66
C GLU A 103 10.69 -5.66 13.48
N PHE A 104 10.40 -6.05 12.23
CA PHE A 104 9.84 -7.37 11.93
C PHE A 104 10.87 -8.48 11.88
N GLY A 105 12.17 -8.18 12.00
CA GLY A 105 13.23 -9.17 12.22
C GLY A 105 13.36 -9.63 13.67
N ALA A 106 12.63 -9.01 14.60
CA ALA A 106 12.64 -9.37 16.01
C ALA A 106 12.02 -10.75 16.26
N LYS A 107 12.47 -11.42 17.35
CA LYS A 107 12.09 -12.79 17.71
C LYS A 107 10.58 -13.03 17.81
N GLU A 108 9.84 -12.03 18.24
CA GLU A 108 8.38 -12.08 18.36
C GLU A 108 7.62 -11.88 17.03
N TRP A 109 8.32 -11.46 15.96
CA TRP A 109 7.69 -11.19 14.66
C TRP A 109 8.09 -12.22 13.59
N GLY A 110 9.24 -12.07 12.98
CA GLY A 110 9.67 -12.82 11.81
C GLY A 110 8.91 -12.45 10.52
N PRO A 111 9.18 -13.14 9.41
CA PRO A 111 8.48 -12.95 8.15
C PRO A 111 6.98 -13.20 8.29
N GLN A 112 6.18 -12.23 7.84
CA GLN A 112 4.73 -12.29 7.93
C GLN A 112 4.11 -12.65 6.57
N PRO A 113 3.09 -13.52 6.51
CA PRO A 113 2.41 -13.89 5.28
C PRO A 113 1.42 -12.81 4.83
N ILE A 114 1.92 -11.60 4.62
CA ILE A 114 1.12 -10.44 4.19
C ILE A 114 0.83 -10.55 2.71
N GLN A 115 -0.44 -10.34 2.32
CA GLN A 115 -0.90 -10.39 0.94
C GLN A 115 -1.74 -9.18 0.58
N LEU A 116 -1.61 -8.74 -0.67
CA LEU A 116 -2.25 -7.57 -1.24
C LEU A 116 -3.71 -7.87 -1.61
N MET A 117 -4.57 -6.90 -1.37
CA MET A 117 -5.95 -6.88 -1.87
C MET A 117 -6.10 -5.85 -3.00
N LEU A 118 -5.80 -4.59 -2.70
CA LEU A 118 -5.83 -3.48 -3.66
C LEU A 118 -4.68 -2.51 -3.37
N SER A 119 -4.26 -1.80 -4.39
CA SER A 119 -3.25 -0.74 -4.30
C SER A 119 -3.83 0.60 -4.74
N THR A 120 -3.23 1.69 -4.28
CA THR A 120 -3.63 3.05 -4.64
C THR A 120 -2.50 3.73 -5.40
N ILE A 121 -2.79 4.24 -6.60
CA ILE A 121 -1.87 5.06 -7.40
C ILE A 121 -2.60 6.33 -7.84
N ASP A 122 -2.12 7.49 -7.39
CA ASP A 122 -2.75 8.77 -7.72
C ASP A 122 -1.70 9.87 -7.93
N CYS A 123 -2.14 11.12 -7.99
CA CYS A 123 -1.34 12.33 -8.23
C CYS A 123 -0.37 12.68 -7.09
N ASN A 124 -0.48 12.04 -5.93
CA ASN A 124 0.32 12.35 -4.74
C ASN A 124 1.75 11.79 -4.79
N GLY A 125 2.64 12.45 -4.07
CA GLY A 125 4.00 11.99 -3.82
C GLY A 125 4.20 11.45 -2.42
N LEU A 126 5.32 10.77 -2.25
CA LEU A 126 5.80 10.20 -1.00
C LEU A 126 7.24 10.67 -0.79
N SER A 127 7.44 11.59 0.14
CA SER A 127 8.73 12.25 0.35
C SER A 127 8.87 12.79 1.77
N VAL A 128 10.01 13.40 2.07
CA VAL A 128 10.20 14.17 3.30
C VAL A 128 9.73 15.60 3.08
N GLY A 129 8.64 15.96 3.77
CA GLY A 129 8.23 17.34 3.91
C GLY A 129 9.04 18.04 5.00
N ILE A 130 9.42 19.27 4.79
CA ILE A 130 10.23 20.06 5.73
C ILE A 130 9.65 21.45 5.94
N ALA A 131 9.77 21.98 7.15
CA ALA A 131 9.30 23.31 7.46
C ALA A 131 10.00 24.35 6.56
N ARG A 132 9.20 25.26 5.98
CA ARG A 132 9.68 26.27 5.02
C ARG A 132 10.69 27.23 5.65
N ASP A 133 10.54 27.54 6.94
CA ASP A 133 11.45 28.44 7.69
C ASP A 133 12.87 27.89 7.85
N THR A 134 13.10 26.62 7.57
CA THR A 134 14.43 26.00 7.57
C THR A 134 15.32 26.44 6.40
N GLY A 135 14.73 27.07 5.38
CA GLY A 135 15.42 27.51 4.17
C GLY A 135 15.89 26.40 3.21
N VAL A 136 15.49 25.14 3.48
CA VAL A 136 15.81 23.99 2.61
C VAL A 136 15.11 24.12 1.26
N LYS A 137 15.88 23.96 0.17
CA LYS A 137 15.40 24.02 -1.21
C LYS A 137 15.61 22.71 -1.98
N GLU A 138 16.65 21.98 -1.65
CA GLU A 138 17.07 20.75 -2.30
C GLU A 138 17.33 19.65 -1.27
N VAL A 139 17.31 18.37 -1.69
CA VAL A 139 17.55 17.24 -0.78
C VAL A 139 18.92 17.30 -0.09
N LYS A 140 19.95 17.82 -0.74
CA LYS A 140 21.28 18.01 -0.12
C LYS A 140 21.28 18.94 1.08
N ASP A 141 20.32 19.87 1.17
CA ASP A 141 20.21 20.84 2.26
C ASP A 141 19.64 20.21 3.56
N PHE A 142 19.25 18.94 3.52
CA PHE A 142 18.89 18.19 4.73
C PHE A 142 20.08 17.95 5.67
N LYS A 143 21.32 18.11 5.19
CA LYS A 143 22.51 17.94 6.02
C LYS A 143 22.43 18.79 7.29
N GLY A 144 22.56 18.14 8.45
CA GLY A 144 22.49 18.77 9.78
C GLY A 144 21.07 19.11 10.25
N LYS A 145 20.00 18.90 9.46
CA LYS A 145 18.61 19.12 9.85
C LYS A 145 18.10 18.01 10.76
N ARG A 146 17.08 18.34 11.57
CA ARG A 146 16.37 17.39 12.45
C ARG A 146 15.30 16.68 11.65
N LEU A 147 15.42 15.35 11.50
CA LEU A 147 14.41 14.52 10.82
C LEU A 147 13.68 13.64 11.83
N GLY A 148 12.34 13.67 11.77
CA GLY A 148 11.48 12.88 12.61
C GLY A 148 11.45 11.41 12.18
N PHE A 149 11.68 10.53 13.14
CA PHE A 149 11.52 9.08 13.02
C PHE A 149 10.44 8.62 13.99
N VAL A 150 9.81 7.49 13.72
CA VAL A 150 8.79 6.91 14.62
C VAL A 150 9.26 5.53 15.08
N VAL A 151 9.31 5.35 16.40
CA VAL A 151 9.65 4.05 17.01
C VAL A 151 8.62 3.00 16.55
N GLY A 152 9.10 1.85 16.07
CA GLY A 152 8.24 0.78 15.56
C GLY A 152 7.65 1.05 14.15
N SER A 153 8.19 2.02 13.41
CA SER A 153 7.72 2.34 12.05
C SER A 153 8.82 2.29 11.00
N PRO A 154 9.30 1.09 10.64
CA PRO A 154 10.35 0.97 9.62
C PRO A 154 9.96 1.63 8.29
N ALA A 155 8.67 1.65 7.92
CA ALA A 155 8.24 2.29 6.69
C ALA A 155 8.54 3.79 6.67
N LEU A 156 8.22 4.52 7.74
CA LEU A 156 8.49 5.97 7.79
C LEU A 156 9.99 6.23 7.82
N ASN A 157 10.73 5.46 8.64
CA ASN A 157 12.15 5.67 8.89
C ASN A 157 12.99 5.35 7.64
N GLN A 158 12.81 4.17 7.05
CA GLN A 158 13.55 3.75 5.85
C GLN A 158 13.19 4.60 4.63
N ASN A 159 11.93 5.00 4.50
CA ASN A 159 11.53 5.87 3.40
C ASN A 159 12.15 7.28 3.53
N ALA A 160 12.27 7.82 4.75
CA ALA A 160 13.00 9.08 4.96
C ALA A 160 14.48 8.94 4.58
N LEU A 161 15.12 7.82 4.97
CA LEU A 161 16.50 7.52 4.57
C LEU A 161 16.65 7.37 3.05
N ALA A 162 15.69 6.73 2.38
CA ALA A 162 15.69 6.62 0.91
C ALA A 162 15.62 8.01 0.24
N VAL A 163 14.79 8.92 0.75
CA VAL A 163 14.69 10.29 0.23
C VAL A 163 16.02 11.03 0.37
N ILE A 164 16.64 11.03 1.54
CA ILE A 164 17.91 11.74 1.73
C ILE A 164 19.08 11.11 0.97
N ALA A 165 19.01 9.78 0.73
CA ALA A 165 19.99 9.07 -0.10
C ALA A 165 20.01 9.57 -1.54
N PHE A 166 18.95 10.23 -2.04
CA PHE A 166 18.95 10.89 -3.35
C PHE A 166 20.14 11.82 -3.51
N ALA A 167 20.45 12.61 -2.47
CA ALA A 167 21.61 13.51 -2.45
C ALA A 167 22.89 12.85 -1.88
N GLY A 168 22.92 11.54 -1.68
CA GLY A 168 24.05 10.83 -1.09
C GLY A 168 24.19 10.99 0.42
N LEU A 169 23.16 11.51 1.09
CA LEU A 169 23.14 11.64 2.55
C LEU A 169 22.73 10.31 3.21
N THR A 170 23.21 10.13 4.44
CA THR A 170 22.93 8.98 5.32
C THR A 170 22.30 9.44 6.63
N LYS A 171 21.92 8.51 7.49
CA LYS A 171 21.43 8.84 8.83
C LYS A 171 22.44 9.63 9.67
N ASN A 172 23.73 9.52 9.36
CA ASN A 172 24.79 10.24 10.09
C ASN A 172 24.92 11.71 9.66
N ASP A 173 24.33 12.07 8.53
CA ASP A 173 24.35 13.46 8.02
C ASP A 173 23.19 14.31 8.55
N VAL A 174 22.24 13.71 9.25
CA VAL A 174 21.05 14.36 9.81
C VAL A 174 20.94 14.10 11.32
N LYS A 175 20.12 14.88 12.01
CA LYS A 175 19.82 14.67 13.44
C LYS A 175 18.49 13.92 13.55
N ILE A 176 18.53 12.66 13.97
CA ILE A 176 17.30 11.89 14.16
C ILE A 176 16.61 12.32 15.46
N VAL A 177 15.31 12.61 15.38
CA VAL A 177 14.43 12.88 16.53
C VAL A 177 13.33 11.83 16.54
N GLU A 178 13.26 11.04 17.59
CA GLU A 178 12.32 9.93 17.71
C GLU A 178 11.00 10.37 18.33
N PHE A 179 9.91 9.84 17.77
CA PHE A 179 8.54 10.07 18.22
C PHE A 179 7.82 8.75 18.45
N SER A 180 6.80 8.78 19.30
CA SER A 180 5.98 7.60 19.60
C SER A 180 4.95 7.27 18.51
N SER A 181 4.58 8.23 17.63
CA SER A 181 3.59 8.05 16.58
C SER A 181 3.77 8.99 15.39
N TYR A 182 3.16 8.62 14.27
CA TYR A 182 3.12 9.44 13.07
C TYR A 182 2.52 10.84 13.33
N GLY A 183 1.41 10.90 14.07
CA GLY A 183 0.78 12.18 14.42
C GLY A 183 1.65 13.05 15.31
N ALA A 184 2.32 12.45 16.32
CA ALA A 184 3.25 13.18 17.19
C ALA A 184 4.44 13.73 16.41
N MET A 185 5.01 12.97 15.49
CA MET A 185 6.11 13.39 14.63
C MET A 185 5.75 14.64 13.79
N TRP A 186 4.57 14.65 13.17
CA TRP A 186 4.12 15.78 12.37
C TRP A 186 3.75 17.01 13.21
N LYS A 187 3.19 16.82 14.42
CA LYS A 187 3.03 17.90 15.40
C LYS A 187 4.38 18.49 15.82
N GLY A 188 5.41 17.65 15.92
CA GLY A 188 6.76 18.10 16.22
C GLY A 188 7.31 19.07 15.17
N ILE A 189 6.93 18.98 13.89
CA ILE A 189 7.28 19.99 12.87
C ILE A 189 6.63 21.34 13.22
N ILE A 190 5.34 21.33 13.53
CA ILE A 190 4.59 22.56 13.84
C ILE A 190 5.15 23.23 15.11
N ASN A 191 5.51 22.45 16.12
CA ASN A 191 6.05 22.91 17.39
C ASN A 191 7.54 23.25 17.34
N ASN A 192 8.21 23.06 16.20
CA ASN A 192 9.67 23.24 16.07
C ASN A 192 10.54 22.26 16.87
N ASP A 193 10.02 21.07 17.18
CA ASP A 193 10.80 19.98 17.81
C ASP A 193 11.66 19.27 16.76
N VAL A 194 11.19 19.26 15.49
CA VAL A 194 11.83 18.63 14.33
C VAL A 194 11.65 19.52 13.10
N ASP A 195 12.50 19.36 12.10
CA ASP A 195 12.46 20.20 10.89
C ASP A 195 11.63 19.56 9.77
N GLY A 196 11.72 18.24 9.59
CA GLY A 196 11.01 17.54 8.54
C GLY A 196 10.71 16.07 8.89
N ALA A 197 9.77 15.48 8.13
CA ALA A 197 9.32 14.10 8.30
C ALA A 197 8.76 13.51 7.00
N PHE A 198 8.80 12.19 6.89
CA PHE A 198 8.24 11.47 5.74
C PHE A 198 6.71 11.43 5.79
N ALA A 199 6.07 11.69 4.64
CA ALA A 199 4.63 11.51 4.45
C ALA A 199 4.22 11.36 2.98
N SER A 200 2.93 11.04 2.79
CA SER A 200 2.20 11.33 1.55
C SER A 200 1.81 12.81 1.52
N THR A 201 1.96 13.45 0.37
CA THR A 201 1.62 14.88 0.19
C THR A 201 0.16 15.20 0.45
N ILE A 202 -0.74 14.22 0.38
CA ILE A 202 -2.19 14.36 0.63
C ILE A 202 -2.60 14.02 2.07
N SER A 203 -1.66 13.82 3.00
CA SER A 203 -2.03 13.57 4.40
C SER A 203 -2.55 14.86 5.06
N GLY A 204 -3.52 14.70 5.99
CA GLY A 204 -4.04 15.81 6.78
C GLY A 204 -2.95 16.49 7.61
N GLN A 205 -2.00 15.72 8.14
CA GLN A 205 -0.86 16.23 8.90
C GLN A 205 0.04 17.14 8.06
N ALA A 206 0.28 16.77 6.79
CA ALA A 206 1.04 17.64 5.87
C ALA A 206 0.25 18.94 5.57
N LYS A 207 -1.06 18.85 5.46
CA LYS A 207 -1.93 20.03 5.27
C LYS A 207 -1.94 20.94 6.51
N GLU A 208 -1.95 20.37 7.70
CA GLU A 208 -1.84 21.10 8.96
C GLU A 208 -0.49 21.84 9.06
N ALA A 209 0.62 21.14 8.75
CA ALA A 209 1.95 21.74 8.73
C ALA A 209 2.08 22.85 7.68
N GLU A 210 1.49 22.68 6.48
CA GLU A 210 1.46 23.72 5.43
C GLU A 210 0.83 25.03 5.93
N THR A 211 -0.28 24.93 6.67
CA THR A 211 -1.03 26.06 7.18
C THR A 211 -0.48 26.64 8.49
N SER A 212 0.51 25.97 9.11
CA SER A 212 1.18 26.45 10.30
C SER A 212 2.08 27.67 10.00
N PRO A 213 2.48 28.45 11.02
CA PRO A 213 3.43 29.55 10.84
C PRO A 213 4.76 29.14 10.20
N ARG A 214 5.21 27.89 10.41
CA ARG A 214 6.43 27.35 9.82
C ARG A 214 6.29 27.03 8.32
N GLY A 215 5.07 26.77 7.86
CA GLY A 215 4.77 26.33 6.50
C GLY A 215 5.42 24.98 6.14
N LEU A 216 5.25 24.55 4.92
CA LEU A 216 5.76 23.26 4.41
C LEU A 216 6.33 23.42 3.01
N VAL A 217 7.43 22.72 2.71
CA VAL A 217 8.00 22.54 1.38
C VAL A 217 8.41 21.09 1.16
N TRP A 218 8.45 20.70 -0.11
CA TRP A 218 8.89 19.36 -0.55
C TRP A 218 10.09 19.56 -1.49
N PRO A 219 11.31 19.30 -1.04
CA PRO A 219 12.50 19.39 -1.89
C PRO A 219 12.39 18.43 -3.08
N PRO A 220 12.65 18.90 -4.31
CA PRO A 220 12.47 18.09 -5.51
C PRO A 220 13.54 17.00 -5.64
N MET A 221 13.14 15.90 -6.30
CA MET A 221 13.99 14.78 -6.70
C MET A 221 13.86 14.59 -8.22
N PRO A 222 14.62 15.36 -9.04
CA PRO A 222 14.50 15.34 -10.49
C PRO A 222 14.69 13.93 -11.07
N LYS A 223 13.80 13.52 -11.97
CA LYS A 223 13.84 12.16 -12.60
C LYS A 223 15.07 11.99 -13.51
N GLU A 224 15.67 13.09 -13.94
CA GLU A 224 16.86 13.14 -14.77
C GLU A 224 18.15 12.77 -14.00
N ASP A 225 18.18 12.97 -12.67
CA ASP A 225 19.29 12.55 -11.81
C ASP A 225 19.26 11.05 -11.57
N LYS A 226 19.73 10.29 -12.58
CA LYS A 226 19.79 8.82 -12.52
C LYS A 226 20.62 8.31 -11.34
N ALA A 227 21.74 8.96 -11.05
CA ALA A 227 22.62 8.58 -9.95
C ALA A 227 21.93 8.80 -8.59
N GLY A 228 21.15 9.88 -8.45
CA GLY A 228 20.29 10.09 -7.29
C GLY A 228 19.27 8.98 -7.12
N TRP A 229 18.59 8.60 -8.20
CA TRP A 229 17.60 7.52 -8.16
C TRP A 229 18.20 6.14 -7.90
N GLU A 230 19.40 5.84 -8.40
CA GLU A 230 20.11 4.61 -8.05
C GLU A 230 20.40 4.53 -6.55
N ARG A 231 20.79 5.66 -5.91
CA ARG A 231 20.98 5.72 -4.45
C ARG A 231 19.67 5.51 -3.69
N VAL A 232 18.57 6.14 -4.13
CA VAL A 232 17.22 5.91 -3.55
C VAL A 232 16.85 4.44 -3.61
N GLN A 233 17.01 3.80 -4.77
CA GLN A 233 16.58 2.42 -5.00
C GLN A 233 17.45 1.39 -4.28
N LYS A 234 18.67 1.73 -3.88
CA LYS A 234 19.46 0.89 -2.98
C LYS A 234 18.90 0.82 -1.56
N VAL A 235 18.23 1.89 -1.10
CA VAL A 235 17.61 1.94 0.23
C VAL A 235 16.14 1.52 0.17
N GLY A 236 15.43 1.95 -0.87
CA GLY A 236 14.01 1.66 -1.09
C GLY A 236 13.75 1.25 -2.55
N PRO A 237 13.93 -0.06 -2.91
CA PRO A 237 13.86 -0.52 -4.31
C PRO A 237 12.49 -0.35 -4.97
N PHE A 238 11.48 -0.09 -4.18
CA PHE A 238 10.10 0.15 -4.61
C PHE A 238 9.82 1.60 -5.05
N PHE A 239 10.71 2.55 -4.75
CA PHE A 239 10.54 3.95 -5.16
C PHE A 239 10.69 4.13 -6.66
N LYS A 240 9.80 4.97 -7.22
CA LYS A 240 9.86 5.42 -8.61
C LYS A 240 9.77 6.94 -8.66
N PRO A 241 10.42 7.60 -9.65
CA PRO A 241 10.22 9.03 -9.90
C PRO A 241 8.77 9.30 -10.32
N HIS A 242 8.21 10.39 -9.85
CA HIS A 242 6.84 10.82 -10.11
C HIS A 242 6.72 12.34 -10.22
N SER A 243 5.84 12.81 -11.09
CA SER A 243 5.48 14.22 -11.21
C SER A 243 4.21 14.46 -10.40
N VAL A 244 4.39 15.00 -9.21
CA VAL A 244 3.31 15.16 -8.21
C VAL A 244 2.54 16.44 -8.48
N THR A 245 1.23 16.32 -8.61
CA THR A 245 0.33 17.44 -8.97
C THR A 245 -0.71 17.74 -7.91
N CYS A 246 -0.67 17.05 -6.75
CA CYS A 246 -1.65 17.23 -5.68
C CYS A 246 -1.02 17.05 -4.28
N GLY A 247 -1.62 17.73 -3.32
CA GLY A 247 -1.25 17.64 -1.90
C GLY A 247 -0.90 18.99 -1.29
N ALA A 248 -0.50 18.96 -0.02
CA ALA A 248 -0.12 20.14 0.74
C ALA A 248 1.08 20.83 0.09
N GLY A 249 0.99 22.15 -0.13
CA GLY A 249 2.05 22.97 -0.73
C GLY A 249 2.34 22.69 -2.20
N ILE A 250 1.45 21.99 -2.91
CA ILE A 250 1.60 21.64 -4.33
C ILE A 250 0.47 22.26 -5.15
N GLU A 251 0.83 23.03 -6.15
CA GLU A 251 -0.09 23.60 -7.14
C GLU A 251 -0.18 22.66 -8.35
N LYS A 252 -1.40 22.41 -8.83
CA LYS A 252 -1.66 21.46 -9.91
C LYS A 252 -0.90 21.77 -11.22
N ASP A 253 -0.71 23.04 -11.51
CA ASP A 253 -0.02 23.55 -12.69
C ASP A 253 1.49 23.74 -12.49
N LYS A 254 1.99 23.53 -11.27
CA LYS A 254 3.42 23.55 -10.90
C LYS A 254 3.82 22.23 -10.23
N PRO A 255 3.87 21.12 -10.99
CA PRO A 255 4.18 19.83 -10.43
C PRO A 255 5.58 19.77 -9.83
N ILE A 256 5.72 19.03 -8.72
CA ILE A 256 7.02 18.78 -8.10
C ILE A 256 7.45 17.35 -8.42
N GLN A 257 8.68 17.18 -8.90
CA GLN A 257 9.23 15.83 -9.10
C GLN A 257 9.73 15.27 -7.77
N MET A 258 9.22 14.11 -7.37
CA MET A 258 9.64 13.42 -6.15
C MET A 258 9.38 11.91 -6.25
N GLY A 259 9.55 11.18 -5.16
CA GLY A 259 9.31 9.75 -5.10
C GLY A 259 7.84 9.39 -4.99
N THR A 260 7.49 8.20 -5.51
CA THR A 260 6.20 7.54 -5.26
C THR A 260 6.35 6.02 -5.24
N TYR A 261 5.37 5.36 -4.67
CA TYR A 261 5.06 3.94 -4.78
C TYR A 261 3.56 3.76 -4.48
N PRO A 262 2.93 2.62 -4.79
CA PRO A 262 1.51 2.39 -4.47
C PRO A 262 1.21 2.60 -2.99
N TYR A 263 0.40 3.63 -2.65
CA TYR A 263 0.08 3.97 -1.26
C TYR A 263 -1.26 4.70 -1.11
N PRO A 264 -2.13 4.27 -0.16
CA PRO A 264 -1.97 3.05 0.62
C PRO A 264 -2.14 1.79 -0.22
N VAL A 265 -1.63 0.67 0.29
CA VAL A 265 -1.99 -0.66 -0.15
C VAL A 265 -2.91 -1.29 0.89
N PHE A 266 -4.01 -1.89 0.47
CA PHE A 266 -4.89 -2.66 1.34
C PHE A 266 -4.39 -4.09 1.38
N VAL A 267 -4.05 -4.55 2.56
CA VAL A 267 -3.42 -5.85 2.78
C VAL A 267 -4.16 -6.66 3.83
N THR A 268 -3.99 -7.96 3.76
CA THR A 268 -4.49 -8.93 4.72
C THR A 268 -3.44 -10.01 4.99
N TYR A 269 -3.71 -10.94 5.89
CA TYR A 269 -2.89 -12.13 6.06
C TYR A 269 -3.30 -13.23 5.06
N GLY A 270 -2.32 -13.93 4.48
CA GLY A 270 -2.55 -15.06 3.58
C GLY A 270 -3.28 -16.25 4.22
N THR A 271 -3.47 -16.22 5.55
CA THR A 271 -4.24 -17.22 6.31
C THR A 271 -5.72 -16.88 6.42
N GLU A 272 -6.15 -15.71 5.95
CA GLU A 272 -7.58 -15.39 5.91
C GLU A 272 -8.32 -16.21 4.86
N PRO A 273 -9.61 -16.57 5.08
CA PRO A 273 -10.37 -17.35 4.11
C PRO A 273 -10.51 -16.64 2.76
N ALA A 274 -10.21 -17.36 1.67
CA ALA A 274 -10.22 -16.79 0.31
C ALA A 274 -11.58 -16.16 -0.05
N GLU A 275 -12.68 -16.77 0.31
CA GLU A 275 -14.03 -16.26 0.02
C GLU A 275 -14.32 -14.94 0.79
N SER A 276 -13.84 -14.82 2.02
CA SER A 276 -13.99 -13.56 2.80
C SER A 276 -13.23 -12.42 2.14
N ILE A 277 -11.98 -12.66 1.74
CA ILE A 277 -11.15 -11.63 1.10
C ILE A 277 -11.62 -11.33 -0.32
N TYR A 278 -12.12 -12.34 -1.04
CA TYR A 278 -12.81 -12.13 -2.32
C TYR A 278 -14.00 -11.18 -2.15
N ALA A 279 -14.88 -11.45 -1.18
CA ALA A 279 -16.06 -10.63 -0.93
C ALA A 279 -15.68 -9.17 -0.62
N ILE A 280 -14.68 -8.96 0.26
CA ILE A 280 -14.22 -7.61 0.62
C ILE A 280 -13.59 -6.90 -0.59
N THR A 281 -12.71 -7.59 -1.34
CA THR A 281 -12.04 -7.02 -2.51
C THR A 281 -13.04 -6.66 -3.61
N LYS A 282 -13.97 -7.57 -3.89
CA LYS A 282 -15.03 -7.34 -4.87
C LYS A 282 -15.93 -6.17 -4.45
N ALA A 283 -16.31 -6.08 -3.18
CA ALA A 283 -17.10 -4.94 -2.67
C ALA A 283 -16.35 -3.61 -2.86
N MET A 284 -15.03 -3.58 -2.66
CA MET A 284 -14.23 -2.38 -2.92
C MET A 284 -14.20 -2.02 -4.42
N ILE A 285 -14.06 -3.01 -5.30
CA ILE A 285 -14.08 -2.81 -6.77
C ILE A 285 -15.46 -2.30 -7.21
N ASP A 286 -16.53 -2.98 -6.84
CA ASP A 286 -17.91 -2.68 -7.27
C ASP A 286 -18.48 -1.40 -6.61
N GLY A 287 -17.90 -0.97 -5.50
CA GLY A 287 -18.27 0.24 -4.77
C GLY A 287 -17.45 1.48 -5.14
N TYR A 288 -16.48 1.36 -6.06
CA TYR A 288 -15.51 2.42 -6.37
C TYR A 288 -16.15 3.79 -6.64
N GLU A 289 -17.18 3.85 -7.46
CA GLU A 289 -17.89 5.10 -7.80
C GLU A 289 -18.47 5.82 -6.58
N GLN A 290 -18.76 5.11 -5.49
CA GLN A 290 -19.38 5.68 -4.29
C GLN A 290 -18.35 6.26 -3.31
N TYR A 291 -17.09 5.79 -3.34
CA TYR A 291 -16.07 6.26 -2.38
C TYR A 291 -14.90 7.00 -3.03
N LYS A 292 -14.76 7.00 -4.36
CA LYS A 292 -13.59 7.60 -5.04
C LYS A 292 -13.34 9.05 -4.69
N ASP A 293 -14.40 9.81 -4.40
CA ASP A 293 -14.34 11.23 -4.00
C ASP A 293 -14.44 11.43 -2.48
N GLY A 294 -14.52 10.36 -1.70
CA GLY A 294 -14.73 10.39 -0.25
C GLY A 294 -13.48 10.77 0.56
N ALA A 295 -12.30 10.72 -0.04
CA ALA A 295 -11.05 11.15 0.59
C ALA A 295 -10.01 11.49 -0.49
N PRO A 296 -9.07 12.43 -0.22
CA PRO A 296 -7.94 12.68 -1.11
C PRO A 296 -7.18 11.37 -1.40
N GLY A 297 -6.96 11.08 -2.69
CA GLY A 297 -6.28 9.88 -3.16
C GLY A 297 -7.16 8.63 -3.31
N ALA A 298 -8.43 8.63 -2.85
CA ALA A 298 -9.31 7.46 -3.00
C ALA A 298 -9.58 7.10 -4.47
N VAL A 299 -9.55 8.09 -5.36
CA VAL A 299 -9.62 7.90 -6.82
C VAL A 299 -8.52 6.96 -7.34
N GLY A 300 -7.40 6.87 -6.64
CA GLY A 300 -6.29 5.98 -6.99
C GLY A 300 -6.57 4.48 -6.81
N LEU A 301 -7.68 4.10 -6.16
CA LEU A 301 -8.14 2.71 -6.04
C LEU A 301 -8.85 2.19 -7.30
N GLU A 302 -8.96 3.01 -8.34
CA GLU A 302 -9.55 2.59 -9.61
C GLU A 302 -8.89 1.31 -10.14
N LEU A 303 -9.69 0.37 -10.64
CA LEU A 303 -9.22 -0.94 -11.08
C LEU A 303 -8.06 -0.86 -12.10
N LYS A 304 -8.15 0.04 -13.07
CA LYS A 304 -7.09 0.25 -14.09
C LYS A 304 -5.79 0.85 -13.55
N ARG A 305 -5.77 1.37 -12.32
CA ARG A 305 -4.60 1.96 -11.67
C ARG A 305 -3.89 1.00 -10.72
N GLN A 306 -4.34 -0.24 -10.62
CA GLN A 306 -3.77 -1.22 -9.72
C GLN A 306 -2.32 -1.58 -10.08
N ALA A 307 -1.45 -1.66 -9.07
CA ALA A 307 -0.07 -2.11 -9.24
C ALA A 307 -0.02 -3.64 -9.26
N MET A 308 -0.23 -4.25 -10.41
CA MET A 308 -0.28 -5.71 -10.55
C MET A 308 1.05 -6.39 -10.23
N GLN A 309 2.18 -5.68 -10.34
CA GLN A 309 3.52 -6.15 -10.00
C GLN A 309 4.08 -5.36 -8.81
N TRP A 310 3.46 -5.54 -7.64
CA TRP A 310 3.94 -4.97 -6.38
C TRP A 310 4.91 -5.95 -5.68
N VAL A 311 5.53 -5.51 -4.58
CA VAL A 311 6.58 -6.26 -3.86
C VAL A 311 6.05 -7.37 -2.92
N ILE A 312 4.73 -7.46 -2.75
CA ILE A 312 4.06 -8.54 -1.99
C ILE A 312 3.02 -9.22 -2.88
N PRO A 313 2.74 -10.53 -2.70
CA PRO A 313 1.78 -11.24 -3.53
C PRO A 313 0.34 -10.81 -3.22
N PHE A 314 -0.54 -10.96 -4.20
CA PHE A 314 -1.97 -10.83 -4.01
C PHE A 314 -2.55 -12.03 -3.27
N HIS A 315 -3.56 -11.76 -2.43
CA HIS A 315 -4.33 -12.80 -1.77
C HIS A 315 -5.19 -13.59 -2.79
N PRO A 316 -5.34 -14.92 -2.65
CA PRO A 316 -6.14 -15.72 -3.60
C PRO A 316 -7.56 -15.20 -3.82
N GLY A 317 -8.21 -14.69 -2.76
CA GLY A 317 -9.52 -14.05 -2.89
C GLY A 317 -9.50 -12.77 -3.72
N ALA A 318 -8.45 -11.96 -3.58
CA ALA A 318 -8.26 -10.78 -4.43
C ALA A 318 -7.99 -11.16 -5.88
N VAL A 319 -7.15 -12.17 -6.13
CA VAL A 319 -6.90 -12.71 -7.48
C VAL A 319 -8.20 -13.15 -8.15
N LYS A 320 -9.09 -13.84 -7.41
CA LYS A 320 -10.42 -14.23 -7.91
C LYS A 320 -11.22 -13.00 -8.36
N ALA A 321 -11.29 -11.95 -7.52
CA ALA A 321 -12.02 -10.73 -7.85
C ALA A 321 -11.44 -10.01 -9.07
N PHE A 322 -10.11 -9.94 -9.19
CA PHE A 322 -9.45 -9.36 -10.38
C PHE A 322 -9.68 -10.16 -11.65
N LYS A 323 -9.67 -11.50 -11.59
CA LYS A 323 -9.99 -12.38 -12.72
C LYS A 323 -11.42 -12.18 -13.23
N GLU A 324 -12.38 -12.09 -12.32
CA GLU A 324 -13.79 -11.82 -12.67
C GLU A 324 -13.97 -10.42 -13.27
N ALA A 325 -13.20 -9.43 -12.80
CA ALA A 325 -13.19 -8.09 -13.36
C ALA A 325 -12.42 -7.97 -14.70
N GLY A 326 -11.87 -9.08 -15.23
CA GLY A 326 -11.08 -9.08 -16.45
C GLY A 326 -9.74 -8.34 -16.34
N HIS A 327 -9.20 -8.20 -15.12
CA HIS A 327 -8.00 -7.40 -14.84
C HIS A 327 -6.89 -8.23 -14.19
N TRP A 328 -6.71 -9.46 -14.67
CA TRP A 328 -5.64 -10.37 -14.23
C TRP A 328 -5.13 -11.16 -15.44
N THR A 329 -3.83 -11.13 -15.69
CA THR A 329 -3.16 -11.80 -16.80
C THR A 329 -2.33 -12.99 -16.34
N ASP A 330 -1.89 -13.85 -17.27
CA ASP A 330 -0.95 -14.95 -16.98
C ASP A 330 0.42 -14.43 -16.51
N ALA A 331 0.83 -13.24 -16.97
CA ALA A 331 2.05 -12.59 -16.51
C ALA A 331 1.92 -12.17 -15.03
N ASP A 332 0.76 -11.64 -14.62
CA ASP A 332 0.48 -11.29 -13.23
C ASP A 332 0.45 -12.54 -12.35
N GLN A 333 -0.14 -13.64 -12.84
CA GLN A 333 -0.12 -14.93 -12.13
C GLN A 333 1.30 -15.43 -11.91
N THR A 334 2.14 -15.42 -12.96
CA THR A 334 3.55 -15.86 -12.89
C THR A 334 4.34 -15.02 -11.88
N TYR A 335 4.15 -13.69 -11.90
CA TYR A 335 4.78 -12.79 -10.95
C TYR A 335 4.32 -13.04 -9.52
N ASN A 336 3.02 -13.20 -9.33
CA ASN A 336 2.41 -13.50 -8.03
C ASN A 336 2.94 -14.82 -7.43
N ASP A 337 3.03 -15.88 -8.24
CA ASP A 337 3.54 -17.19 -7.81
C ASP A 337 4.99 -17.12 -7.37
N ALA A 338 5.81 -16.28 -8.03
CA ALA A 338 7.19 -16.05 -7.62
C ALA A 338 7.27 -15.37 -6.23
N LEU A 339 6.38 -14.44 -5.93
CA LEU A 339 6.29 -13.80 -4.61
C LEU A 339 5.77 -14.75 -3.52
N ILE A 340 4.80 -15.60 -3.83
CA ILE A 340 4.33 -16.67 -2.92
C ILE A 340 5.48 -17.64 -2.61
N LYS A 341 6.25 -18.05 -3.64
CA LYS A 341 7.45 -18.88 -3.43
C LYS A 341 8.44 -18.18 -2.49
N ARG A 342 8.67 -16.87 -2.67
CA ARG A 342 9.53 -16.09 -1.80
C ARG A 342 9.05 -16.13 -0.35
N GLN A 343 7.76 -15.91 -0.08
CA GLN A 343 7.19 -16.03 1.26
C GLN A 343 7.46 -17.42 1.88
N GLY A 344 7.30 -18.47 1.09
CA GLY A 344 7.59 -19.85 1.54
C GLY A 344 9.05 -20.06 1.93
N VAL A 345 10.02 -19.51 1.16
CA VAL A 345 11.44 -19.57 1.48
C VAL A 345 11.74 -18.83 2.78
N LEU A 346 11.22 -17.64 2.96
CA LEU A 346 11.43 -16.83 4.16
C LEU A 346 10.83 -17.51 5.41
N ALA A 347 9.63 -18.05 5.32
CA ALA A 347 8.98 -18.78 6.41
C ALA A 347 9.76 -20.05 6.81
N ALA A 348 10.25 -20.81 5.83
CA ALA A 348 11.07 -21.99 6.09
C ALA A 348 12.41 -21.63 6.74
N ALA A 349 13.08 -20.59 6.27
CA ALA A 349 14.32 -20.09 6.83
C ALA A 349 14.13 -19.62 8.29
N TRP A 350 13.05 -18.88 8.57
CA TRP A 350 12.70 -18.46 9.92
C TRP A 350 12.48 -19.63 10.85
N THR A 351 11.70 -20.61 10.41
CA THR A 351 11.43 -21.82 11.18
C THR A 351 12.71 -22.60 11.48
N ALA A 352 13.61 -22.71 10.51
CA ALA A 352 14.90 -23.37 10.71
C ALA A 352 15.78 -22.60 11.69
N TYR A 353 15.89 -21.28 11.52
CA TYR A 353 16.70 -20.42 12.37
C TYR A 353 16.22 -20.42 13.82
N THR A 354 14.92 -20.24 14.06
CA THR A 354 14.36 -20.17 15.43
C THR A 354 14.51 -21.50 16.18
N LYS A 355 14.53 -22.64 15.49
CA LYS A 355 14.80 -23.96 16.09
C LYS A 355 16.21 -24.07 16.67
N THR A 356 17.17 -23.28 16.23
CA THR A 356 18.53 -23.26 16.79
C THR A 356 18.59 -22.57 18.18
N ASN A 357 17.48 -21.96 18.61
CA ASN A 357 17.35 -21.23 19.87
C ASN A 357 18.48 -20.20 20.10
N PRO A 358 18.70 -19.26 19.17
CA PRO A 358 19.79 -18.30 19.27
C PRO A 358 19.61 -17.37 20.49
N ALA A 359 20.71 -16.90 21.06
CA ALA A 359 20.69 -15.92 22.14
C ALA A 359 20.07 -14.59 21.66
N ASP A 360 19.37 -13.92 22.55
CA ASP A 360 18.59 -12.72 22.21
C ASP A 360 19.47 -11.59 21.66
N ASP A 361 20.67 -11.40 22.20
CA ASP A 361 21.66 -10.40 21.74
C ASP A 361 22.21 -10.64 20.34
N LYS A 362 22.12 -11.89 19.85
CA LYS A 362 22.58 -12.31 18.50
C LYS A 362 21.45 -12.60 17.54
N PHE A 363 20.21 -12.44 18.00
CA PHE A 363 19.05 -12.90 17.24
C PHE A 363 18.89 -12.16 15.92
N ALA A 364 18.94 -10.83 15.92
CA ALA A 364 18.70 -10.01 14.73
C ALA A 364 19.78 -10.25 13.66
N ASP A 365 21.06 -10.25 14.04
CA ASP A 365 22.17 -10.46 13.12
C ASP A 365 22.16 -11.89 12.56
N GLY A 366 21.91 -12.87 13.40
CA GLY A 366 21.81 -14.27 12.99
C GLY A 366 20.64 -14.53 12.05
N TRP A 367 19.49 -13.87 12.29
CA TRP A 367 18.36 -13.93 11.38
C TRP A 367 18.70 -13.28 10.03
N SER A 368 19.30 -12.09 10.01
CA SER A 368 19.72 -11.42 8.78
C SER A 368 20.61 -12.35 7.93
N ALA A 369 21.61 -12.99 8.55
CA ALA A 369 22.49 -13.94 7.87
C ALA A 369 21.74 -15.19 7.36
N ALA A 370 20.84 -15.78 8.16
CA ALA A 370 20.05 -16.95 7.76
C ALA A 370 19.09 -16.63 6.61
N ARG A 371 18.44 -15.46 6.67
CA ARG A 371 17.57 -14.93 5.62
C ARG A 371 18.33 -14.80 4.30
N LYS A 372 19.48 -14.12 4.32
CA LYS A 372 20.35 -13.93 3.15
C LYS A 372 20.75 -15.26 2.55
N ALA A 373 21.24 -16.20 3.36
CA ALA A 373 21.66 -17.52 2.91
C ALA A 373 20.50 -18.27 2.22
N ALA A 374 19.30 -18.25 2.79
CA ALA A 374 18.13 -18.90 2.21
C ALA A 374 17.71 -18.28 0.87
N LEU A 375 17.73 -16.94 0.75
CA LEU A 375 17.42 -16.25 -0.49
C LEU A 375 18.44 -16.58 -1.59
N VAL A 376 19.74 -16.58 -1.28
CA VAL A 376 20.81 -16.96 -2.21
C VAL A 376 20.64 -18.39 -2.69
N GLN A 377 20.39 -19.34 -1.77
CA GLN A 377 20.15 -20.74 -2.11
C GLN A 377 18.94 -20.92 -3.04
N ALA A 378 17.89 -20.13 -2.81
CA ALA A 378 16.68 -20.13 -3.63
C ALA A 378 16.81 -19.33 -4.95
N LYS A 379 17.96 -18.70 -5.20
CA LYS A 379 18.21 -17.77 -6.33
C LYS A 379 17.22 -16.59 -6.36
N LEU A 380 16.89 -16.07 -5.18
CA LEU A 380 16.03 -14.90 -5.01
C LEU A 380 16.90 -13.69 -4.63
N PRO A 381 16.57 -12.47 -5.12
CA PRO A 381 17.33 -11.28 -4.78
C PRO A 381 17.17 -10.96 -3.28
N ASP A 382 18.25 -10.48 -2.67
CA ASP A 382 18.20 -9.83 -1.37
C ASP A 382 18.17 -8.31 -1.57
N ALA A 383 17.12 -7.66 -1.06
CA ALA A 383 16.91 -6.22 -1.19
C ALA A 383 17.30 -5.43 0.07
N PHE A 384 17.67 -6.13 1.16
CA PHE A 384 17.94 -5.53 2.47
C PHE A 384 19.21 -6.16 3.08
N ASP A 385 20.36 -5.86 2.45
CA ASP A 385 21.70 -6.23 2.94
C ASP A 385 22.17 -5.26 4.05
#